data_f93c70efbb3ed86517fe3a975a8fc451
#
_entry.id   f93c70efbb3ed86517fe3a975a8fc451
#
_cell.length_a   1.000
_cell.length_b   1.000
_cell.length_c   1.000
_cell.angle_alpha   90.00
_cell.angle_beta   90.00
_cell.angle_gamma   90.00
#
_symmetry.space_group_name_H-M   'P 1'
#
loop_
_entity.id
_entity.type
_entity.pdbx_description
1 polymer ?
#
loop_
_entity_poly.entity_id
_entity_poly.type
_entity_poly.pdbx_seq_one_letter_code
_entity_poly.pdbx_strand_id
1 'polypeptide(L)'
;MTTQTPKIAIAPMLDWSDRHYRFFMRQITKHITLYTEMVVADAAIHGERDKLLGFSECEQPLVLQVGGSDPTKLVNAAKISHDYGYREINLNCGCPSDKVQSGSFGACLMREPQLVADCVKALQDALAIPITVKHRIGLDYDYNYDYLVDFVGQIAAVGCTHFVVHARNAILKGLTPKANRDVPPLRYDFVYRLKQDFPDLEIMINGGIKTRAEIDEHLIQVDGVMLGREAYYNPYLFADFDRLYYGVESEIISRKQVALA
;
A
#
# COMPACT_ATOMS: atom_id res chain seq x y z
N MET A 1 1.32 25.84 -7.19
CA MET A 1 1.55 24.40 -7.48
C MET A 1 2.71 23.99 -6.60
N THR A 2 2.46 23.21 -5.57
CA THR A 2 3.51 22.66 -4.69
C THR A 2 4.28 21.63 -5.50
N THR A 3 5.59 21.84 -5.64
CA THR A 3 6.52 20.93 -6.32
C THR A 3 6.85 19.72 -5.42
N GLN A 4 5.82 19.04 -4.93
CA GLN A 4 6.03 17.80 -4.19
C GLN A 4 6.40 16.70 -5.17
N THR A 5 7.50 16.00 -4.92
CA THR A 5 7.93 14.86 -5.73
C THR A 5 6.83 13.80 -5.72
N PRO A 6 6.31 13.37 -6.88
CA PRO A 6 5.22 12.41 -6.94
C PRO A 6 5.67 11.07 -6.34
N LYS A 7 4.81 10.44 -5.57
CA LYS A 7 5.09 9.14 -4.95
C LYS A 7 4.67 8.00 -5.87
N ILE A 8 5.64 7.20 -6.31
CA ILE A 8 5.39 5.96 -7.04
C ILE A 8 5.71 4.78 -6.13
N ALA A 9 4.82 3.80 -6.10
CA ALA A 9 5.00 2.63 -5.24
C ALA A 9 4.63 1.31 -5.93
N ILE A 10 5.20 0.22 -5.44
CA ILE A 10 4.78 -1.15 -5.78
C ILE A 10 3.96 -1.72 -4.64
N ALA A 11 2.78 -2.23 -4.99
CA ALA A 11 1.80 -2.74 -4.04
C ALA A 11 2.30 -3.97 -3.26
N PRO A 12 1.87 -4.14 -2.00
CA PRO A 12 2.02 -5.40 -1.27
C PRO A 12 1.25 -6.52 -1.98
N MET A 13 1.93 -7.59 -2.32
CA MET A 13 1.38 -8.73 -3.07
C MET A 13 1.89 -10.04 -2.47
N LEU A 14 0.98 -10.80 -1.83
CA LEU A 14 1.31 -12.09 -1.23
C LEU A 14 1.90 -13.04 -2.28
N ASP A 15 2.95 -13.76 -1.93
CA ASP A 15 3.77 -14.67 -2.74
C ASP A 15 4.52 -13.99 -3.91
N TRP A 16 4.46 -12.65 -4.04
CA TRP A 16 5.07 -11.91 -5.13
C TRP A 16 6.02 -10.80 -4.69
N SER A 17 5.68 -10.02 -3.65
CA SER A 17 6.54 -8.93 -3.17
C SER A 17 7.44 -9.35 -2.01
N ASP A 18 8.02 -10.53 -2.13
CA ASP A 18 9.00 -11.08 -1.20
C ASP A 18 10.35 -10.33 -1.27
N ARG A 19 11.29 -10.70 -0.40
CA ARG A 19 12.63 -10.10 -0.35
C ARG A 19 13.41 -10.22 -1.66
N HIS A 20 13.23 -11.32 -2.41
CA HIS A 20 13.94 -11.58 -3.65
C HIS A 20 13.42 -10.68 -4.77
N TYR A 21 12.10 -10.54 -4.88
CA TYR A 21 11.48 -9.60 -5.81
C TYR A 21 11.86 -8.15 -5.48
N ARG A 22 11.85 -7.75 -4.21
CA ARG A 22 12.23 -6.39 -3.81
C ARG A 22 13.70 -6.10 -4.11
N PHE A 23 14.60 -7.05 -3.82
CA PHE A 23 16.01 -6.95 -4.21
C PHE A 23 16.15 -6.81 -5.74
N PHE A 24 15.46 -7.65 -6.51
CA PHE A 24 15.45 -7.56 -7.97
C PHE A 24 14.98 -6.19 -8.47
N MET A 25 13.87 -5.65 -7.91
CA MET A 25 13.38 -4.33 -8.29
C MET A 25 14.40 -3.22 -8.02
N ARG A 26 15.23 -3.34 -6.99
CA ARG A 26 16.30 -2.39 -6.69
C ARG A 26 17.48 -2.45 -7.68
N GLN A 27 17.56 -3.49 -8.51
CA GLN A 27 18.46 -3.47 -9.67
C GLN A 27 17.93 -2.57 -10.79
N ILE A 28 16.63 -2.28 -10.81
CA ILE A 28 15.96 -1.51 -11.86
C ILE A 28 15.73 -0.05 -11.44
N THR A 29 15.31 0.18 -10.21
CA THR A 29 14.95 1.51 -9.68
C THR A 29 15.32 1.61 -8.19
N LYS A 30 15.78 2.80 -7.75
CA LYS A 30 16.25 3.02 -6.37
C LYS A 30 15.28 3.85 -5.52
N HIS A 31 14.37 4.62 -6.13
CA HIS A 31 13.61 5.66 -5.43
C HIS A 31 12.12 5.35 -5.22
N ILE A 32 11.54 4.46 -6.04
CA ILE A 32 10.13 4.08 -5.82
C ILE A 32 9.96 3.39 -4.46
N THR A 33 8.81 3.57 -3.84
CA THR A 33 8.51 2.90 -2.56
C THR A 33 8.13 1.44 -2.80
N LEU A 34 8.83 0.53 -2.14
CA LEU A 34 8.47 -0.88 -2.11
C LEU A 34 7.66 -1.19 -0.84
N TYR A 35 6.79 -2.18 -0.95
CA TYR A 35 6.03 -2.74 0.18
C TYR A 35 6.40 -4.20 0.37
N THR A 36 6.43 -4.64 1.62
CA THR A 36 6.49 -6.08 1.94
C THR A 36 5.19 -6.76 1.53
N GLU A 37 5.17 -8.07 1.55
CA GLU A 37 3.92 -8.81 1.68
C GLU A 37 3.23 -8.41 2.98
N MET A 38 1.91 -8.67 3.09
CA MET A 38 1.20 -8.43 4.34
C MET A 38 1.65 -9.43 5.42
N VAL A 39 2.24 -8.92 6.48
CA VAL A 39 2.61 -9.70 7.67
C VAL A 39 1.50 -9.57 8.71
N VAL A 40 0.94 -10.71 9.15
CA VAL A 40 -0.07 -10.72 10.23
C VAL A 40 0.60 -10.39 11.56
N ALA A 41 -0.02 -9.56 12.40
CA ALA A 41 0.56 -9.12 13.67
C ALA A 41 0.98 -10.29 14.57
N ASP A 42 0.14 -11.31 14.72
CA ASP A 42 0.49 -12.52 15.50
C ASP A 42 1.70 -13.26 14.91
N ALA A 43 1.86 -13.28 13.59
CA ALA A 43 3.02 -13.90 12.94
C ALA A 43 4.31 -13.11 13.20
N ALA A 44 4.25 -11.77 13.18
CA ALA A 44 5.40 -10.93 13.55
C ALA A 44 5.82 -11.09 15.01
N ILE A 45 4.85 -11.33 15.91
CA ILE A 45 5.11 -11.50 17.35
C ILE A 45 5.69 -12.89 17.65
N HIS A 46 5.09 -13.95 17.12
CA HIS A 46 5.31 -15.33 17.50
C HIS A 46 6.01 -16.21 16.46
N GLY A 47 6.11 -15.74 15.21
CA GLY A 47 6.67 -16.52 14.10
C GLY A 47 8.18 -16.38 13.93
N GLU A 48 8.66 -16.89 12.81
CA GLU A 48 10.08 -16.78 12.39
C GLU A 48 10.37 -15.36 11.89
N ARG A 49 10.71 -14.45 12.80
CA ARG A 49 10.84 -13.01 12.55
C ARG A 49 11.81 -12.68 11.40
N ASP A 50 12.98 -13.31 11.36
CA ASP A 50 13.99 -13.06 10.31
C ASP A 50 13.46 -13.41 8.90
N LYS A 51 12.62 -14.42 8.81
CA LYS A 51 11.96 -14.80 7.56
C LYS A 51 10.86 -13.83 7.17
N LEU A 52 10.09 -13.34 8.14
CA LEU A 52 8.91 -12.50 7.91
C LEU A 52 9.27 -11.01 7.77
N LEU A 53 10.25 -10.55 8.56
CA LEU A 53 10.59 -9.13 8.68
C LEU A 53 11.98 -8.80 8.11
N GLY A 54 12.83 -9.81 7.87
CA GLY A 54 14.17 -9.58 7.37
C GLY A 54 14.18 -8.97 5.97
N PHE A 55 15.03 -7.96 5.75
CA PHE A 55 15.29 -7.33 4.46
C PHE A 55 16.75 -6.88 4.36
N SER A 56 17.19 -6.58 3.15
CA SER A 56 18.51 -5.97 2.89
C SER A 56 18.38 -4.46 2.82
N GLU A 57 19.38 -3.73 3.33
CA GLU A 57 19.38 -2.25 3.33
C GLU A 57 19.13 -1.65 1.94
N CYS A 58 19.60 -2.33 0.89
CA CYS A 58 19.35 -1.89 -0.48
C CYS A 58 17.89 -1.93 -0.91
N GLU A 59 16.99 -2.59 -0.16
CA GLU A 59 15.56 -2.62 -0.46
C GLU A 59 14.84 -1.32 -0.09
N GLN A 60 15.47 -0.41 0.66
CA GLN A 60 14.91 0.90 0.99
C GLN A 60 14.72 1.80 -0.26
N PRO A 61 13.68 2.69 -0.27
CA PRO A 61 12.65 2.87 0.74
C PRO A 61 11.62 1.74 0.77
N LEU A 62 11.44 1.14 1.94
CA LEU A 62 10.60 -0.05 2.15
C LEU A 62 9.58 0.17 3.27
N VAL A 63 8.32 -0.12 2.97
CA VAL A 63 7.20 -0.05 3.92
C VAL A 63 6.77 -1.45 4.34
N LEU A 64 6.64 -1.68 5.64
CA LEU A 64 6.04 -2.91 6.13
C LEU A 64 4.51 -2.80 6.08
N GLN A 65 3.84 -3.75 5.42
CA GLN A 65 2.39 -3.87 5.55
C GLN A 65 2.03 -4.89 6.62
N VAL A 66 1.19 -4.47 7.59
CA VAL A 66 0.67 -5.32 8.66
C VAL A 66 -0.82 -5.59 8.50
N GLY A 67 -1.23 -6.80 8.93
CA GLY A 67 -2.64 -7.19 9.04
C GLY A 67 -2.98 -7.54 10.48
N GLY A 68 -4.09 -7.01 10.97
CA GLY A 68 -4.60 -7.24 12.32
C GLY A 68 -5.72 -6.27 12.64
N SER A 69 -6.43 -6.52 13.77
CA SER A 69 -7.53 -5.69 14.26
C SER A 69 -7.44 -5.43 15.77
N ASP A 70 -6.44 -5.99 16.43
CA ASP A 70 -6.17 -5.76 17.86
C ASP A 70 -5.08 -4.70 18.00
N PRO A 71 -5.40 -3.49 18.57
CA PRO A 71 -4.44 -2.41 18.71
C PRO A 71 -3.18 -2.82 19.48
N THR A 72 -3.30 -3.64 20.53
CA THR A 72 -2.16 -4.06 21.35
C THR A 72 -1.22 -4.97 20.56
N LYS A 73 -1.77 -5.93 19.82
CA LYS A 73 -0.97 -6.82 18.96
C LYS A 73 -0.31 -6.05 17.82
N LEU A 74 -1.03 -5.12 17.18
CA LEU A 74 -0.47 -4.27 16.13
C LEU A 74 0.70 -3.43 16.65
N VAL A 75 0.59 -2.83 17.83
CA VAL A 75 1.68 -2.08 18.48
C VAL A 75 2.88 -2.97 18.75
N ASN A 76 2.68 -4.17 19.29
CA ASN A 76 3.78 -5.10 19.55
C ASN A 76 4.49 -5.53 18.26
N ALA A 77 3.72 -5.88 17.22
CA ALA A 77 4.27 -6.24 15.91
C ALA A 77 5.05 -5.06 15.29
N ALA A 78 4.51 -3.84 15.39
CA ALA A 78 5.13 -2.64 14.84
C ALA A 78 6.43 -2.27 15.58
N LYS A 79 6.49 -2.41 16.91
CA LYS A 79 7.74 -2.19 17.67
C LYS A 79 8.83 -3.17 17.25
N ILE A 80 8.50 -4.47 17.16
CA ILE A 80 9.44 -5.49 16.66
C ILE A 80 9.92 -5.11 15.27
N SER A 81 9.02 -4.70 14.38
CA SER A 81 9.36 -4.32 13.01
C SER A 81 10.24 -3.06 12.93
N HIS A 82 10.00 -2.09 13.81
CA HIS A 82 10.84 -0.90 13.91
C HIS A 82 12.27 -1.26 14.32
N ASP A 83 12.46 -2.23 15.22
CA ASP A 83 13.77 -2.75 15.63
C ASP A 83 14.49 -3.44 14.45
N TYR A 84 13.75 -4.03 13.49
CA TYR A 84 14.28 -4.55 12.23
C TYR A 84 14.70 -3.45 11.23
N GLY A 85 14.35 -2.18 11.48
CA GLY A 85 14.74 -1.05 10.65
C GLY A 85 13.64 -0.47 9.78
N TYR A 86 12.39 -0.95 9.87
CA TYR A 86 11.26 -0.34 9.16
C TYR A 86 10.99 1.08 9.66
N ARG A 87 10.75 2.00 8.72
CA ARG A 87 10.54 3.43 8.99
C ARG A 87 9.13 3.92 8.63
N GLU A 88 8.27 3.03 8.16
CA GLU A 88 6.85 3.25 7.91
C GLU A 88 6.09 1.95 8.09
N ILE A 89 4.91 2.03 8.71
CA ILE A 89 3.97 0.92 8.87
C ILE A 89 2.69 1.22 8.10
N ASN A 90 2.26 0.29 7.27
CA ASN A 90 1.00 0.38 6.54
C ASN A 90 0.00 -0.65 7.07
N LEU A 91 -1.18 -0.20 7.51
CA LEU A 91 -2.26 -1.08 7.94
C LEU A 91 -3.10 -1.55 6.75
N ASN A 92 -3.30 -2.86 6.63
CA ASN A 92 -4.12 -3.43 5.57
C ASN A 92 -5.61 -3.42 5.95
N CYS A 93 -6.39 -2.62 5.22
CA CYS A 93 -7.85 -2.58 5.25
C CYS A 93 -8.46 -2.89 3.85
N GLY A 94 -7.77 -3.67 3.01
CA GLY A 94 -8.19 -3.87 1.62
C GLY A 94 -8.18 -5.31 1.11
N CYS A 95 -7.59 -6.26 1.84
CA CYS A 95 -7.52 -7.67 1.42
C CYS A 95 -8.87 -8.38 1.66
N PRO A 96 -9.53 -8.96 0.61
CA PRO A 96 -10.82 -9.60 0.74
C PRO A 96 -10.74 -11.14 0.90
N SER A 97 -9.57 -11.72 1.18
CA SER A 97 -9.44 -13.17 1.24
C SER A 97 -10.17 -13.77 2.45
N ASP A 98 -10.74 -14.95 2.31
CA ASP A 98 -11.49 -15.65 3.37
C ASP A 98 -10.61 -15.89 4.62
N LYS A 99 -9.33 -16.22 4.41
CA LYS A 99 -8.35 -16.42 5.50
C LYS A 99 -8.16 -15.13 6.31
N VAL A 100 -8.16 -13.97 5.66
CA VAL A 100 -8.03 -12.65 6.28
C VAL A 100 -9.31 -12.27 6.99
N GLN A 101 -10.47 -12.51 6.37
CA GLN A 101 -11.77 -12.26 6.96
C GLN A 101 -12.02 -13.13 8.21
N SER A 102 -11.62 -14.40 8.20
CA SER A 102 -11.73 -15.27 9.38
C SER A 102 -10.88 -14.79 10.56
N GLY A 103 -9.82 -14.03 10.30
CA GLY A 103 -9.01 -13.32 11.28
C GLY A 103 -9.55 -11.95 11.68
N SER A 104 -10.72 -11.55 11.17
CA SER A 104 -11.38 -10.26 11.44
C SER A 104 -10.52 -9.04 11.08
N PHE A 105 -9.75 -9.09 9.98
CA PHE A 105 -8.95 -7.97 9.48
C PHE A 105 -9.00 -7.87 7.95
N GLY A 106 -8.23 -6.95 7.35
CA GLY A 106 -8.28 -6.66 5.92
C GLY A 106 -9.51 -5.86 5.50
N ALA A 107 -10.13 -6.20 4.37
CA ALA A 107 -11.23 -5.41 3.82
C ALA A 107 -12.47 -5.34 4.73
N CYS A 108 -12.74 -6.37 5.54
CA CYS A 108 -13.88 -6.36 6.47
C CYS A 108 -13.77 -5.25 7.52
N LEU A 109 -12.56 -4.78 7.85
CA LEU A 109 -12.35 -3.64 8.76
C LEU A 109 -12.97 -2.33 8.24
N MET A 110 -13.25 -2.22 6.96
CA MET A 110 -13.95 -1.05 6.45
C MET A 110 -15.37 -0.89 7.03
N ARG A 111 -15.94 -1.93 7.65
CA ARG A 111 -17.21 -1.86 8.39
C ARG A 111 -17.08 -1.25 9.79
N GLU A 112 -15.85 -1.12 10.27
CA GLU A 112 -15.54 -0.69 11.63
C GLU A 112 -14.49 0.44 11.60
N PRO A 113 -14.83 1.61 11.00
CA PRO A 113 -13.85 2.70 10.84
C PRO A 113 -13.30 3.20 12.17
N GLN A 114 -14.10 3.20 13.24
CA GLN A 114 -13.65 3.56 14.59
C GLN A 114 -12.56 2.59 15.09
N LEU A 115 -12.72 1.28 14.89
CA LEU A 115 -11.69 0.30 15.27
C LEU A 115 -10.38 0.52 14.50
N VAL A 116 -10.46 0.87 13.21
CA VAL A 116 -9.29 1.21 12.41
C VAL A 116 -8.63 2.49 12.94
N ALA A 117 -9.40 3.51 13.28
CA ALA A 117 -8.91 4.74 13.89
C ALA A 117 -8.20 4.45 15.24
N ASP A 118 -8.79 3.60 16.09
CA ASP A 118 -8.18 3.19 17.36
C ASP A 118 -6.86 2.44 17.14
N CYS A 119 -6.78 1.55 16.14
CA CYS A 119 -5.55 0.87 15.76
C CYS A 119 -4.46 1.86 15.29
N VAL A 120 -4.83 2.79 14.40
CA VAL A 120 -3.91 3.81 13.89
C VAL A 120 -3.41 4.70 15.02
N LYS A 121 -4.31 5.18 15.89
CA LYS A 121 -3.95 6.02 17.05
C LYS A 121 -2.99 5.30 17.98
N ALA A 122 -3.25 4.04 18.32
CA ALA A 122 -2.37 3.24 19.18
C ALA A 122 -0.96 3.06 18.56
N LEU A 123 -0.88 2.85 17.24
CA LEU A 123 0.40 2.75 16.53
C LEU A 123 1.17 4.08 16.55
N GLN A 124 0.50 5.20 16.30
CA GLN A 124 1.10 6.55 16.33
C GLN A 124 1.58 6.94 17.73
N ASP A 125 0.83 6.58 18.78
CA ASP A 125 1.24 6.84 20.17
C ASP A 125 2.46 6.00 20.59
N ALA A 126 2.63 4.84 19.95
CA ALA A 126 3.72 3.91 20.29
C ALA A 126 5.02 4.15 19.50
N LEU A 127 4.94 4.75 18.30
CA LEU A 127 6.07 4.89 17.37
C LEU A 127 6.06 6.26 16.68
N ALA A 128 7.20 6.92 16.65
CA ALA A 128 7.40 8.21 15.97
C ALA A 128 7.75 8.00 14.46
N ILE A 129 7.01 7.12 13.78
CA ILE A 129 7.16 6.86 12.33
C ILE A 129 5.79 6.98 11.64
N PRO A 130 5.74 7.23 10.33
CA PRO A 130 4.49 7.27 9.58
C PRO A 130 3.67 5.99 9.73
N ILE A 131 2.39 6.17 10.05
CA ILE A 131 1.38 5.10 10.04
C ILE A 131 0.39 5.41 8.94
N THR A 132 0.29 4.53 7.96
CA THR A 132 -0.50 4.72 6.74
C THR A 132 -1.54 3.62 6.58
N VAL A 133 -2.59 3.84 5.79
CA VAL A 133 -3.67 2.87 5.61
C VAL A 133 -3.87 2.55 4.13
N LYS A 134 -3.93 1.25 3.79
CA LYS A 134 -4.29 0.80 2.43
C LYS A 134 -5.65 0.12 2.45
N HIS A 135 -6.60 0.70 1.72
CA HIS A 135 -7.99 0.26 1.73
C HIS A 135 -8.62 0.21 0.33
N ARG A 136 -9.87 -0.20 0.26
CA ARG A 136 -10.74 -0.17 -0.92
C ARG A 136 -11.65 1.06 -0.90
N ILE A 137 -12.44 1.28 -1.96
CA ILE A 137 -13.42 2.38 -2.00
C ILE A 137 -14.76 2.03 -1.33
N GLY A 138 -14.98 0.76 -1.02
CA GLY A 138 -16.19 0.26 -0.39
C GLY A 138 -16.21 -1.27 -0.32
N LEU A 139 -17.33 -1.80 0.14
CA LEU A 139 -17.55 -3.24 0.29
C LEU A 139 -18.74 -3.71 -0.54
N ASP A 140 -18.64 -4.95 -0.99
CA ASP A 140 -19.66 -5.66 -1.73
C ASP A 140 -20.13 -4.83 -2.96
N TYR A 141 -21.41 -4.80 -3.28
CA TYR A 141 -21.97 -4.09 -4.43
C TYR A 141 -22.54 -2.72 -4.06
N ASP A 142 -22.24 -2.21 -2.86
CA ASP A 142 -22.61 -0.87 -2.44
C ASP A 142 -21.54 0.14 -2.87
N TYR A 143 -21.84 0.89 -3.95
CA TYR A 143 -20.96 1.93 -4.49
C TYR A 143 -21.35 3.30 -3.91
N ASN A 144 -21.31 3.40 -2.58
CA ASN A 144 -21.63 4.62 -1.86
C ASN A 144 -20.37 5.44 -1.56
N TYR A 145 -20.27 6.63 -2.14
CA TYR A 145 -19.14 7.53 -1.91
C TYR A 145 -19.08 8.05 -0.47
N ASP A 146 -20.22 8.32 0.17
CA ASP A 146 -20.27 8.85 1.54
C ASP A 146 -19.69 7.82 2.54
N TYR A 147 -19.83 6.53 2.25
CA TYR A 147 -19.18 5.47 3.02
C TYR A 147 -17.64 5.58 2.97
N LEU A 148 -17.09 5.90 1.80
CA LEU A 148 -15.64 6.11 1.65
C LEU A 148 -15.18 7.35 2.42
N VAL A 149 -15.95 8.46 2.33
CA VAL A 149 -15.67 9.71 3.04
C VAL A 149 -15.70 9.50 4.56
N ASP A 150 -16.73 8.80 5.07
CA ASP A 150 -16.83 8.48 6.49
C ASP A 150 -15.64 7.64 6.98
N PHE A 151 -15.28 6.58 6.24
CA PHE A 151 -14.14 5.72 6.58
C PHE A 151 -12.83 6.51 6.65
N VAL A 152 -12.52 7.29 5.62
CA VAL A 152 -11.28 8.08 5.58
C VAL A 152 -11.31 9.20 6.63
N GLY A 153 -12.45 9.88 6.78
CA GLY A 153 -12.62 11.00 7.72
C GLY A 153 -12.38 10.61 9.18
N GLN A 154 -12.92 9.47 9.63
CA GLN A 154 -12.69 8.98 11.00
C GLN A 154 -11.24 8.67 11.27
N ILE A 155 -10.53 8.05 10.30
CA ILE A 155 -9.12 7.70 10.44
C ILE A 155 -8.23 8.94 10.32
N ALA A 156 -8.56 9.90 9.47
CA ALA A 156 -7.86 11.16 9.35
C ALA A 156 -7.99 12.01 10.62
N ALA A 157 -9.16 11.95 11.29
CA ALA A 157 -9.41 12.69 12.53
C ALA A 157 -8.47 12.30 13.69
N VAL A 158 -7.91 11.09 13.66
CA VAL A 158 -6.88 10.65 14.64
C VAL A 158 -5.45 10.92 14.19
N GLY A 159 -5.26 11.63 13.07
CA GLY A 159 -3.95 12.08 12.58
C GLY A 159 -3.32 11.22 11.49
N CYS A 160 -4.04 10.27 10.89
CA CYS A 160 -3.56 9.58 9.69
C CYS A 160 -3.63 10.53 8.49
N THR A 161 -2.50 10.77 7.84
CA THR A 161 -2.42 11.72 6.72
C THR A 161 -2.18 11.06 5.37
N HIS A 162 -1.89 9.75 5.32
CA HIS A 162 -1.53 9.06 4.08
C HIS A 162 -2.39 7.81 3.86
N PHE A 163 -3.08 7.78 2.73
CA PHE A 163 -3.99 6.72 2.33
C PHE A 163 -3.65 6.17 0.95
N VAL A 164 -3.60 4.83 0.84
CA VAL A 164 -3.48 4.14 -0.46
C VAL A 164 -4.83 3.52 -0.81
N VAL A 165 -5.47 4.04 -1.85
CA VAL A 165 -6.84 3.70 -2.21
C VAL A 165 -6.88 2.80 -3.43
N HIS A 166 -7.25 1.52 -3.25
CA HIS A 166 -7.54 0.65 -4.39
C HIS A 166 -8.94 0.99 -4.93
N ALA A 167 -8.99 1.53 -6.15
CA ALA A 167 -10.19 2.11 -6.77
C ALA A 167 -11.27 1.06 -7.16
N ARG A 168 -11.45 0.02 -6.36
CA ARG A 168 -12.50 -1.02 -6.49
C ARG A 168 -13.09 -1.35 -5.14
N ASN A 169 -14.37 -1.71 -5.11
CA ASN A 169 -14.95 -2.36 -3.92
C ASN A 169 -14.29 -3.72 -3.67
N ALA A 170 -14.30 -4.14 -2.40
CA ALA A 170 -14.00 -5.51 -2.02
C ALA A 170 -15.29 -6.32 -1.91
N ILE A 171 -15.47 -7.33 -2.75
CA ILE A 171 -16.58 -8.28 -2.63
C ILE A 171 -16.16 -9.37 -1.65
N LEU A 172 -16.79 -9.39 -0.49
CA LEU A 172 -16.38 -10.24 0.63
C LEU A 172 -16.82 -11.69 0.46
N LYS A 173 -17.90 -11.94 -0.29
CA LYS A 173 -18.41 -13.29 -0.54
C LYS A 173 -18.64 -13.54 -2.03
N GLY A 174 -18.26 -14.72 -2.50
CA GLY A 174 -18.53 -15.16 -3.88
C GLY A 174 -17.46 -14.78 -4.90
N LEU A 175 -16.41 -14.03 -4.54
CA LEU A 175 -15.26 -13.76 -5.41
C LEU A 175 -13.96 -14.16 -4.75
N THR A 176 -13.11 -14.83 -5.51
CA THR A 176 -11.72 -15.09 -5.08
C THR A 176 -10.94 -13.77 -4.96
N PRO A 177 -9.82 -13.72 -4.21
CA PRO A 177 -8.96 -12.54 -4.17
C PRO A 177 -8.45 -12.11 -5.54
N LYS A 178 -8.26 -13.05 -6.47
CA LYS A 178 -7.89 -12.76 -7.87
C LYS A 178 -9.04 -12.08 -8.60
N ALA A 179 -10.25 -12.62 -8.55
CA ALA A 179 -11.43 -12.04 -9.17
C ALA A 179 -11.79 -10.66 -8.60
N ASN A 180 -11.55 -10.43 -7.32
CA ASN A 180 -11.72 -9.13 -6.65
C ASN A 180 -10.80 -8.02 -7.19
N ARG A 181 -9.80 -8.35 -8.00
CA ARG A 181 -8.92 -7.38 -8.67
C ARG A 181 -9.34 -7.08 -10.11
N ASP A 182 -10.31 -7.82 -10.64
CA ASP A 182 -10.72 -7.72 -12.04
C ASP A 182 -12.23 -7.44 -12.22
N VAL A 183 -13.08 -8.10 -11.43
CA VAL A 183 -14.54 -8.07 -11.61
C VAL A 183 -15.19 -6.78 -11.11
N PRO A 184 -14.95 -6.28 -9.87
CA PRO A 184 -15.55 -5.02 -9.45
C PRO A 184 -15.04 -3.87 -10.33
N PRO A 185 -15.90 -2.93 -10.76
CA PRO A 185 -15.49 -1.84 -11.64
C PRO A 185 -14.47 -0.93 -10.96
N LEU A 186 -13.57 -0.35 -11.76
CA LEU A 186 -12.69 0.72 -11.32
C LEU A 186 -13.48 2.03 -11.23
N ARG A 187 -13.39 2.72 -10.10
CA ARG A 187 -14.02 4.00 -9.83
C ARG A 187 -12.93 5.00 -9.42
N TYR A 188 -12.14 5.41 -10.39
CA TYR A 188 -11.11 6.43 -10.21
C TYR A 188 -11.71 7.79 -9.80
N ASP A 189 -12.92 8.08 -10.29
CA ASP A 189 -13.71 9.25 -9.93
C ASP A 189 -13.90 9.40 -8.41
N PHE A 190 -14.11 8.29 -7.68
CA PHE A 190 -14.20 8.30 -6.21
C PHE A 190 -12.89 8.74 -5.55
N VAL A 191 -11.74 8.25 -6.08
CA VAL A 191 -10.42 8.58 -5.51
C VAL A 191 -10.04 10.03 -5.80
N TYR A 192 -10.36 10.54 -6.99
CA TYR A 192 -10.12 11.93 -7.35
C TYR A 192 -10.97 12.89 -6.50
N ARG A 193 -12.26 12.55 -6.35
CA ARG A 193 -13.15 13.32 -5.48
C ARG A 193 -12.68 13.29 -4.04
N LEU A 194 -12.21 12.13 -3.54
CA LEU A 194 -11.64 12.01 -2.19
C LEU A 194 -10.47 12.98 -1.98
N LYS A 195 -9.57 13.10 -2.97
CA LYS A 195 -8.47 14.08 -2.89
C LYS A 195 -8.96 15.52 -2.88
N GLN A 196 -10.05 15.84 -3.60
CA GLN A 196 -10.65 17.18 -3.58
C GLN A 196 -11.32 17.50 -2.24
N ASP A 197 -12.02 16.51 -1.65
CA ASP A 197 -12.70 16.66 -0.36
C ASP A 197 -11.71 16.71 0.82
N PHE A 198 -10.54 16.06 0.68
CA PHE A 198 -9.45 16.03 1.68
C PHE A 198 -8.11 16.52 1.07
N PRO A 199 -7.98 17.80 0.75
CA PRO A 199 -6.80 18.33 0.03
C PRO A 199 -5.49 18.20 0.81
N ASP A 200 -5.56 18.17 2.14
CA ASP A 200 -4.39 18.07 3.02
C ASP A 200 -3.91 16.62 3.24
N LEU A 201 -4.74 15.63 2.88
CA LEU A 201 -4.33 14.23 2.93
C LEU A 201 -3.51 13.85 1.71
N GLU A 202 -2.50 13.03 1.91
CA GLU A 202 -1.77 12.38 0.85
C GLU A 202 -2.56 11.15 0.36
N ILE A 203 -3.08 11.23 -0.86
CA ILE A 203 -3.86 10.17 -1.48
C ILE A 203 -3.08 9.54 -2.61
N MET A 204 -2.77 8.24 -2.47
CA MET A 204 -2.15 7.44 -3.50
C MET A 204 -3.20 6.51 -4.13
N ILE A 205 -3.34 6.57 -5.46
CA ILE A 205 -4.29 5.70 -6.18
C ILE A 205 -3.67 4.36 -6.54
N ASN A 206 -4.49 3.30 -6.51
CA ASN A 206 -4.10 1.95 -6.91
C ASN A 206 -5.26 1.27 -7.67
N GLY A 207 -4.93 0.39 -8.60
CA GLY A 207 -5.88 -0.48 -9.29
C GLY A 207 -5.89 -0.30 -10.81
N GLY A 208 -5.56 -1.35 -11.55
CA GLY A 208 -5.66 -1.41 -13.02
C GLY A 208 -4.59 -0.66 -13.81
N ILE A 209 -3.75 0.13 -13.19
CA ILE A 209 -2.74 1.01 -13.81
C ILE A 209 -1.60 0.15 -14.37
N LYS A 210 -1.26 0.36 -15.66
CA LYS A 210 -0.30 -0.47 -16.41
C LYS A 210 0.73 0.30 -17.21
N THR A 211 0.45 1.53 -17.58
CA THR A 211 1.30 2.31 -18.47
C THR A 211 1.75 3.61 -17.82
N ARG A 212 2.85 4.16 -18.34
CA ARG A 212 3.35 5.46 -17.92
C ARG A 212 2.33 6.58 -18.18
N ALA A 213 1.66 6.57 -19.32
CA ALA A 213 0.63 7.56 -19.63
C ALA A 213 -0.49 7.57 -18.58
N GLU A 214 -0.98 6.37 -18.15
CA GLU A 214 -1.97 6.27 -17.08
C GLU A 214 -1.41 6.79 -15.73
N ILE A 215 -0.13 6.53 -15.42
CA ILE A 215 0.51 7.09 -14.22
C ILE A 215 0.49 8.61 -14.26
N ASP A 216 0.93 9.21 -15.37
CA ASP A 216 0.99 10.66 -15.54
C ASP A 216 -0.41 11.30 -15.46
N GLU A 217 -1.44 10.67 -16.04
CA GLU A 217 -2.83 11.10 -15.92
C GLU A 217 -3.33 11.08 -14.46
N HIS A 218 -3.04 10.02 -13.71
CA HIS A 218 -3.44 9.94 -12.30
C HIS A 218 -2.71 10.98 -11.44
N LEU A 219 -1.43 11.24 -11.69
CA LEU A 219 -0.64 12.22 -10.93
C LEU A 219 -1.12 13.68 -11.08
N ILE A 220 -1.94 13.97 -12.08
CA ILE A 220 -2.64 15.27 -12.18
C ILE A 220 -3.72 15.41 -11.10
N GLN A 221 -4.27 14.31 -10.62
CA GLN A 221 -5.44 14.27 -9.74
C GLN A 221 -5.14 13.91 -8.28
N VAL A 222 -4.03 13.19 -8.03
CA VAL A 222 -3.65 12.66 -6.71
C VAL A 222 -2.15 12.78 -6.46
N ASP A 223 -1.71 12.51 -5.23
CA ASP A 223 -0.32 12.73 -4.80
C ASP A 223 0.63 11.57 -5.18
N GLY A 224 0.09 10.41 -5.51
CA GLY A 224 0.90 9.25 -5.84
C GLY A 224 0.14 8.13 -6.55
N VAL A 225 0.91 7.21 -7.12
CA VAL A 225 0.37 6.05 -7.86
C VAL A 225 1.05 4.77 -7.39
N MET A 226 0.24 3.76 -7.07
CA MET A 226 0.73 2.44 -6.70
C MET A 226 0.37 1.41 -7.77
N LEU A 227 1.39 0.75 -8.34
CA LEU A 227 1.21 -0.33 -9.29
C LEU A 227 1.22 -1.69 -8.56
N GLY A 228 0.34 -2.59 -9.01
CA GLY A 228 0.29 -3.96 -8.51
C GLY A 228 0.91 -4.94 -9.50
N ARG A 229 0.08 -5.81 -10.07
CA ARG A 229 0.48 -6.92 -10.96
C ARG A 229 1.35 -6.52 -12.14
N GLU A 230 1.14 -5.33 -12.68
CA GLU A 230 1.97 -4.83 -13.78
C GLU A 230 3.45 -4.73 -13.39
N ALA A 231 3.74 -4.31 -12.15
CA ALA A 231 5.11 -4.25 -11.66
C ALA A 231 5.79 -5.63 -11.62
N TYR A 232 5.03 -6.70 -11.44
CA TYR A 232 5.55 -8.07 -11.45
C TYR A 232 5.71 -8.61 -12.87
N TYR A 233 4.73 -8.38 -13.75
CA TYR A 233 4.75 -8.90 -15.13
C TYR A 233 5.66 -8.10 -16.07
N ASN A 234 5.82 -6.80 -15.80
CA ASN A 234 6.63 -5.89 -16.61
C ASN A 234 7.51 -5.00 -15.72
N PRO A 235 8.44 -5.56 -14.95
CA PRO A 235 9.26 -4.80 -14.01
C PRO A 235 10.14 -3.74 -14.68
N TYR A 236 10.52 -3.96 -15.94
CA TYR A 236 11.35 -3.01 -16.69
C TYR A 236 10.62 -1.70 -17.07
N LEU A 237 9.30 -1.62 -16.86
CA LEU A 237 8.54 -0.37 -16.91
C LEU A 237 9.15 0.72 -16.03
N PHE A 238 9.77 0.32 -14.91
CA PHE A 238 10.34 1.23 -13.92
C PHE A 238 11.78 1.68 -14.20
N ALA A 239 12.38 1.25 -15.31
CA ALA A 239 13.83 1.45 -15.56
C ALA A 239 14.25 2.92 -15.69
N ASP A 240 13.34 3.81 -16.10
CA ASP A 240 13.58 5.25 -16.23
C ASP A 240 12.88 6.11 -15.18
N PHE A 241 12.18 5.49 -14.19
CA PHE A 241 11.37 6.21 -13.21
C PHE A 241 12.19 7.09 -12.27
N ASP A 242 13.39 6.65 -11.89
CA ASP A 242 14.28 7.44 -11.05
C ASP A 242 14.61 8.79 -11.71
N ARG A 243 14.85 8.78 -13.03
CA ARG A 243 15.08 9.99 -13.79
C ARG A 243 13.80 10.82 -13.98
N LEU A 244 12.69 10.17 -14.33
CA LEU A 244 11.45 10.85 -14.72
C LEU A 244 10.70 11.48 -13.55
N TYR A 245 10.62 10.76 -12.43
CA TYR A 245 9.78 11.17 -11.31
C TYR A 245 10.60 11.68 -10.11
N TYR A 246 11.89 11.34 -10.03
CA TYR A 246 12.74 11.73 -8.90
C TYR A 246 13.91 12.65 -9.29
N GLY A 247 14.04 12.97 -10.58
CA GLY A 247 15.04 13.91 -11.07
C GLY A 247 16.49 13.43 -10.92
N VAL A 248 16.69 12.12 -10.82
CA VAL A 248 18.02 11.52 -10.65
C VAL A 248 18.70 11.40 -12.01
N GLU A 249 19.85 12.06 -12.17
CA GLU A 249 20.69 11.91 -13.35
C GLU A 249 21.44 10.57 -13.29
N SER A 250 20.84 9.52 -13.83
CA SER A 250 21.46 8.21 -13.96
C SER A 250 21.20 7.63 -15.35
N GLU A 251 22.12 6.79 -15.82
CA GLU A 251 21.88 6.00 -17.01
C GLU A 251 20.79 4.96 -16.75
N ILE A 252 19.92 4.76 -17.75
CA ILE A 252 18.89 3.72 -17.68
C ILE A 252 19.62 2.35 -17.79
N ILE A 253 19.51 1.56 -16.74
CA ILE A 253 20.09 0.23 -16.71
C ILE A 253 19.51 -0.66 -17.82
N SER A 254 20.35 -1.33 -18.59
CA SER A 254 19.89 -2.25 -19.63
C SER A 254 19.36 -3.55 -19.04
N ARG A 255 18.44 -4.22 -19.76
CA ARG A 255 17.94 -5.57 -19.36
C ARG A 255 19.07 -6.58 -19.15
N LYS A 256 20.15 -6.49 -19.93
CA LYS A 256 21.32 -7.36 -19.79
C LYS A 256 22.04 -7.13 -18.45
N GLN A 257 22.23 -5.88 -18.05
CA GLN A 257 22.83 -5.54 -16.77
C GLN A 257 21.97 -6.00 -15.59
N VAL A 258 20.65 -5.80 -15.67
CA VAL A 258 19.71 -6.31 -14.64
C VAL A 258 19.79 -7.83 -14.49
N ALA A 259 19.91 -8.56 -15.62
CA ALA A 259 19.98 -10.03 -15.59
C ALA A 259 21.31 -10.59 -15.08
N LEU A 260 22.36 -9.76 -15.02
CA LEU A 260 23.70 -10.16 -14.54
C LEU A 260 24.00 -9.70 -13.11
N ALA A 261 23.14 -8.86 -12.54
CA ALA A 261 23.26 -8.36 -11.17
C ALA A 261 22.62 -9.32 -10.16
#